data_3d3f4bbe4e9ee8fb5f16a9fea2b3d43b
#
_entry.id   3d3f4bbe4e9ee8fb5f16a9fea2b3d43b
#
_cell.length_a   1.000
_cell.length_b   1.000
_cell.length_c   1.000
_cell.angle_alpha   90.00
_cell.angle_beta   90.00
_cell.angle_gamma   90.00
#
_symmetry.space_group_name_H-M   'P 1'
#
loop_
_entity.id
_entity.type
_entity.pdbx_description
1 polymer ?
#
loop_
_entity_poly.entity_id
_entity_poly.type
_entity_poly.pdbx_seq_one_letter_code
_entity_poly.pdbx_strand_id
1 'polypeptide(L)'
;MPSLWTIFVTPAREVLNNYWFLKAVFLGCVCVLAIERWLHGHWIAYFALCLTTLLWSRWETIAFVLPYFVLGHVYGKRNQRLHISRWLAIGSAAVYVAAQFAYSKECYIYISGMDLLGASDPLRQLGICLFRFVVGMAGCIGFMGILEMLLSKVKHTDTLKEIGASTGALYIVTTPVFLYGDHILEKVGGVFAGEFPLSLFYNVGLLLASLMLIFVVIRLVNFVCRSKWVARLFFGK
;
A
#
# COMPACT_ATOMS: atom_id res chain seq x y z
N MET A 1 -19.36 6.10 33.68
CA MET A 1 -17.90 5.94 33.49
C MET A 1 -17.70 4.92 32.38
N PRO A 2 -16.89 5.20 31.37
CA PRO A 2 -16.56 4.20 30.35
C PRO A 2 -15.88 3.01 31.05
N SER A 3 -16.27 1.79 30.69
CA SER A 3 -15.65 0.58 31.25
C SER A 3 -14.17 0.52 30.84
N LEU A 4 -13.30 -0.06 31.69
CA LEU A 4 -11.91 -0.29 31.34
C LEU A 4 -11.76 -0.99 29.98
N TRP A 5 -12.70 -1.87 29.67
CA TRP A 5 -12.81 -2.54 28.37
C TRP A 5 -12.93 -1.55 27.22
N THR A 6 -13.78 -0.53 27.34
CA THR A 6 -13.98 0.50 26.30
C THR A 6 -12.74 1.36 26.13
N ILE A 7 -12.00 1.65 27.21
CA ILE A 7 -10.79 2.47 27.19
C ILE A 7 -9.65 1.78 26.45
N PHE A 8 -9.49 0.45 26.58
CA PHE A 8 -8.36 -0.27 25.98
C PHE A 8 -8.71 -0.97 24.66
N VAL A 9 -9.91 -1.53 24.55
CA VAL A 9 -10.29 -2.35 23.38
C VAL A 9 -10.65 -1.49 22.18
N THR A 10 -11.32 -0.35 22.40
CA THR A 10 -11.71 0.52 21.27
C THR A 10 -10.49 1.09 20.53
N PRO A 11 -9.50 1.72 21.21
CA PRO A 11 -8.29 2.19 20.53
C PRO A 11 -7.48 1.07 19.89
N ALA A 12 -7.35 -0.10 20.56
CA ALA A 12 -6.65 -1.24 19.98
C ALA A 12 -7.34 -1.75 18.71
N ARG A 13 -8.67 -1.77 18.68
CA ARG A 13 -9.47 -2.16 17.52
C ARG A 13 -9.32 -1.17 16.37
N GLU A 14 -9.31 0.12 16.66
CA GLU A 14 -9.09 1.17 15.65
C GLU A 14 -7.71 1.08 15.05
N VAL A 15 -6.68 0.93 15.88
CA VAL A 15 -5.30 0.70 15.43
C VAL A 15 -5.23 -0.54 14.54
N LEU A 16 -5.81 -1.66 14.99
CA LEU A 16 -5.82 -2.90 14.21
C LEU A 16 -6.58 -2.77 12.88
N ASN A 17 -7.65 -1.99 12.84
CA ASN A 17 -8.39 -1.76 11.60
C ASN A 17 -7.56 -1.02 10.56
N ASN A 18 -6.70 -0.10 10.98
CA ASN A 18 -5.84 0.67 10.08
C ASN A 18 -4.66 -0.13 9.51
N TYR A 19 -4.36 -1.32 10.05
CA TYR A 19 -3.40 -2.26 9.45
C TYR A 19 -4.01 -3.08 8.30
N TRP A 20 -4.95 -2.48 7.53
CA TRP A 20 -5.62 -3.16 6.43
C TRP A 20 -4.64 -3.72 5.38
N PHE A 21 -3.55 -2.99 5.10
CA PHE A 21 -2.53 -3.42 4.13
C PHE A 21 -1.80 -4.68 4.61
N LEU A 22 -1.39 -4.75 5.89
CA LEU A 22 -0.76 -5.95 6.45
C LEU A 22 -1.73 -7.14 6.43
N LYS A 23 -3.00 -6.91 6.73
CA LYS A 23 -4.03 -7.95 6.63
C LYS A 23 -4.18 -8.45 5.19
N ALA A 24 -4.21 -7.53 4.22
CA ALA A 24 -4.32 -7.88 2.81
C ALA A 24 -3.10 -8.68 2.32
N VAL A 25 -1.89 -8.27 2.69
CA VAL A 25 -0.64 -9.00 2.36
C VAL A 25 -0.64 -10.37 3.03
N PHE A 26 -0.96 -10.45 4.33
CA PHE A 26 -1.01 -11.73 5.04
C PHE A 26 -2.01 -12.70 4.41
N LEU A 27 -3.24 -12.25 4.17
CA LEU A 27 -4.26 -13.07 3.52
C LEU A 27 -3.85 -13.45 2.10
N GLY A 28 -3.25 -12.54 1.34
CA GLY A 28 -2.70 -12.83 0.02
C GLY A 28 -1.65 -13.93 0.07
N CYS A 29 -0.71 -13.85 1.02
CA CYS A 29 0.31 -14.90 1.23
C CYS A 29 -0.35 -16.25 1.57
N VAL A 30 -1.29 -16.28 2.52
CA VAL A 30 -1.98 -17.51 2.93
C VAL A 30 -2.73 -18.12 1.74
N CYS A 31 -3.49 -17.33 1.00
CA CYS A 31 -4.24 -17.80 -0.16
C CYS A 31 -3.32 -18.34 -1.27
N VAL A 32 -2.24 -17.61 -1.58
CA VAL A 32 -1.27 -18.04 -2.59
C VAL A 32 -0.58 -19.33 -2.17
N LEU A 33 -0.12 -19.45 -0.91
CA LEU A 33 0.46 -20.66 -0.38
C LEU A 33 -0.51 -21.85 -0.41
N ALA A 34 -1.77 -21.62 -0.09
CA ALA A 34 -2.82 -22.62 -0.17
C ALA A 34 -3.02 -23.12 -1.62
N ILE A 35 -3.09 -22.22 -2.59
CA ILE A 35 -3.21 -22.56 -4.00
C ILE A 35 -1.96 -23.33 -4.49
N GLU A 36 -0.76 -22.90 -4.11
CA GLU A 36 0.47 -23.62 -4.45
C GLU A 36 0.50 -25.02 -3.84
N ARG A 37 0.10 -25.14 -2.57
CA ARG A 37 0.17 -26.44 -1.85
C ARG A 37 -0.89 -27.42 -2.30
N TRP A 38 -2.13 -26.98 -2.48
CA TRP A 38 -3.27 -27.89 -2.70
C TRP A 38 -3.73 -27.95 -4.16
N LEU A 39 -3.58 -26.85 -4.90
CA LEU A 39 -4.02 -26.73 -6.29
C LEU A 39 -2.84 -26.65 -7.28
N HIS A 40 -1.61 -26.97 -6.82
CA HIS A 40 -0.39 -27.02 -7.63
C HIS A 40 -0.14 -25.72 -8.45
N GLY A 41 -0.60 -24.59 -7.96
CA GLY A 41 -0.43 -23.28 -8.59
C GLY A 41 -1.17 -23.12 -9.92
N HIS A 42 -2.31 -23.81 -10.09
CA HIS A 42 -3.12 -23.67 -11.30
C HIS A 42 -3.62 -22.22 -11.48
N TRP A 43 -3.42 -21.65 -12.65
CA TRP A 43 -3.81 -20.27 -12.98
C TRP A 43 -5.32 -20.00 -12.79
N ILE A 44 -6.17 -21.03 -13.04
CA ILE A 44 -7.63 -20.95 -12.82
C ILE A 44 -7.94 -20.65 -11.35
N ALA A 45 -7.19 -21.25 -10.41
CA ALA A 45 -7.40 -21.02 -8.97
C ALA A 45 -7.07 -19.58 -8.57
N TYR A 46 -6.02 -19.00 -9.13
CA TYR A 46 -5.70 -17.59 -8.91
C TYR A 46 -6.75 -16.65 -9.49
N PHE A 47 -7.22 -16.96 -10.69
CA PHE A 47 -8.30 -16.19 -11.33
C PHE A 47 -9.59 -16.29 -10.52
N ALA A 48 -9.99 -17.49 -10.10
CA ALA A 48 -11.17 -17.72 -9.27
C ALA A 48 -11.07 -16.98 -7.92
N LEU A 49 -9.88 -16.98 -7.29
CA LEU A 49 -9.63 -16.22 -6.07
C LEU A 49 -9.84 -14.72 -6.28
N CYS A 50 -9.27 -14.14 -7.33
CA CYS A 50 -9.44 -12.72 -7.65
C CYS A 50 -10.90 -12.39 -7.96
N LEU A 51 -11.59 -13.26 -8.71
CA LEU A 51 -12.99 -13.06 -9.05
C LEU A 51 -13.90 -13.15 -7.82
N THR A 52 -13.70 -14.15 -6.97
CA THR A 52 -14.50 -14.30 -5.73
C THR A 52 -14.32 -13.11 -4.80
N THR A 53 -13.12 -12.59 -4.64
CA THR A 53 -12.90 -11.40 -3.81
C THR A 53 -13.51 -10.14 -4.41
N LEU A 54 -13.52 -10.01 -5.74
CA LEU A 54 -14.17 -8.91 -6.44
C LEU A 54 -15.71 -8.97 -6.32
N LEU A 55 -16.28 -10.17 -6.32
CA LEU A 55 -17.72 -10.38 -6.17
C LEU A 55 -18.17 -10.26 -4.69
N TRP A 56 -17.30 -10.54 -3.74
CA TRP A 56 -17.63 -10.54 -2.31
C TRP A 56 -17.14 -9.27 -1.61
N SER A 57 -17.89 -8.23 -1.71
CA SER A 57 -17.57 -6.83 -1.45
C SER A 57 -17.19 -6.43 -0.01
N ARG A 58 -17.38 -7.27 0.98
CA ARG A 58 -17.09 -6.89 2.38
C ARG A 58 -15.62 -6.56 2.65
N TRP A 59 -14.72 -6.85 1.70
CA TRP A 59 -13.27 -6.67 1.85
C TRP A 59 -12.68 -5.87 0.68
N GLU A 60 -13.24 -4.71 0.44
CA GLU A 60 -12.92 -3.84 -0.70
C GLU A 60 -11.41 -3.63 -0.93
N THR A 61 -10.68 -3.32 0.15
CA THR A 61 -9.24 -3.09 0.06
C THR A 61 -8.45 -4.36 -0.26
N ILE A 62 -8.90 -5.52 0.22
CA ILE A 62 -8.29 -6.81 -0.11
C ILE A 62 -8.60 -7.19 -1.54
N ALA A 63 -9.84 -7.01 -1.99
CA ALA A 63 -10.24 -7.25 -3.38
C ALA A 63 -9.42 -6.40 -4.37
N PHE A 64 -9.05 -5.18 -3.98
CA PHE A 64 -8.20 -4.31 -4.78
C PHE A 64 -6.73 -4.76 -4.81
N VAL A 65 -6.15 -5.13 -3.68
CA VAL A 65 -4.72 -5.46 -3.56
C VAL A 65 -4.40 -6.86 -4.08
N LEU A 66 -5.31 -7.81 -3.91
CA LEU A 66 -5.08 -9.22 -4.19
C LEU A 66 -4.66 -9.52 -5.64
N PRO A 67 -5.28 -8.93 -6.70
CA PRO A 67 -4.83 -9.15 -8.08
C PRO A 67 -3.38 -8.73 -8.31
N TYR A 68 -2.94 -7.61 -7.73
CA TYR A 68 -1.55 -7.16 -7.84
C TYR A 68 -0.59 -8.12 -7.12
N PHE A 69 -1.01 -8.61 -5.95
CA PHE A 69 -0.24 -9.57 -5.19
C PHE A 69 -0.06 -10.89 -5.96
N VAL A 70 -1.14 -11.41 -6.52
CA VAL A 70 -1.12 -12.64 -7.35
C VAL A 70 -0.24 -12.44 -8.59
N LEU A 71 -0.39 -11.33 -9.30
CA LEU A 71 0.44 -11.01 -10.48
C LEU A 71 1.92 -10.91 -10.10
N GLY A 72 2.24 -10.24 -9.00
CA GLY A 72 3.60 -10.15 -8.47
C GLY A 72 4.18 -11.53 -8.13
N HIS A 73 3.39 -12.42 -7.51
CA HIS A 73 3.79 -13.79 -7.20
C HIS A 73 4.05 -14.62 -8.47
N VAL A 74 3.10 -14.61 -9.42
CA VAL A 74 3.22 -15.36 -10.67
C VAL A 74 4.41 -14.87 -11.50
N TYR A 75 4.62 -13.55 -11.54
CA TYR A 75 5.77 -12.96 -12.20
C TYR A 75 7.08 -13.35 -11.52
N GLY A 76 7.16 -13.21 -10.19
CA GLY A 76 8.34 -13.56 -9.41
C GLY A 76 8.73 -15.05 -9.51
N LYS A 77 7.73 -15.94 -9.65
CA LYS A 77 7.97 -17.39 -9.85
C LYS A 77 8.60 -17.69 -11.22
N ARG A 78 8.25 -16.90 -12.25
CA ARG A 78 8.78 -17.07 -13.61
C ARG A 78 10.12 -16.40 -13.83
N ASN A 79 10.30 -15.22 -13.24
CA ASN A 79 11.45 -14.37 -13.47
C ASN A 79 12.08 -13.99 -12.12
N GLN A 80 13.30 -14.44 -11.87
CA GLN A 80 14.03 -14.11 -10.63
C GLN A 80 14.37 -12.61 -10.49
N ARG A 81 14.32 -11.83 -11.61
CA ARG A 81 14.55 -10.38 -11.62
C ARG A 81 13.52 -9.69 -12.47
N LEU A 82 12.92 -8.65 -11.91
CA LEU A 82 12.05 -7.75 -12.65
C LEU A 82 12.93 -6.93 -13.60
N HIS A 83 12.81 -7.15 -14.90
CA HIS A 83 13.44 -6.30 -15.91
C HIS A 83 12.34 -5.63 -16.73
N ILE A 84 12.20 -4.32 -16.53
CA ILE A 84 11.22 -3.50 -17.24
C ILE A 84 11.95 -2.74 -18.34
N SER A 85 11.54 -2.96 -19.59
CA SER A 85 12.14 -2.22 -20.69
C SER A 85 11.89 -0.71 -20.55
N ARG A 86 12.83 0.12 -20.98
CA ARG A 86 12.71 1.59 -20.88
C ARG A 86 11.45 2.12 -21.53
N TRP A 87 11.10 1.58 -22.69
CA TRP A 87 9.90 1.99 -23.42
C TRP A 87 8.61 1.61 -22.68
N LEU A 88 8.59 0.44 -22.06
CA LEU A 88 7.45 0.00 -21.24
C LEU A 88 7.32 0.89 -20.00
N ALA A 89 8.43 1.23 -19.34
CA ALA A 89 8.43 2.12 -18.19
C ALA A 89 7.88 3.51 -18.52
N ILE A 90 8.41 4.13 -19.60
CA ILE A 90 8.00 5.46 -20.04
C ILE A 90 6.54 5.44 -20.52
N GLY A 91 6.17 4.44 -21.33
CA GLY A 91 4.81 4.30 -21.83
C GLY A 91 3.80 4.11 -20.69
N SER A 92 4.12 3.25 -19.72
CA SER A 92 3.26 3.05 -18.53
C SER A 92 3.15 4.30 -17.68
N ALA A 93 4.25 5.04 -17.47
CA ALA A 93 4.21 6.31 -16.76
C ALA A 93 3.36 7.35 -17.50
N ALA A 94 3.46 7.43 -18.82
CA ALA A 94 2.63 8.32 -19.64
C ALA A 94 1.14 7.95 -19.55
N VAL A 95 0.81 6.66 -19.61
CA VAL A 95 -0.57 6.17 -19.41
C VAL A 95 -1.08 6.54 -18.01
N TYR A 96 -0.26 6.33 -16.98
CA TYR A 96 -0.64 6.71 -15.61
C TYR A 96 -0.93 8.21 -15.48
N VAL A 97 -0.06 9.07 -16.02
CA VAL A 97 -0.25 10.53 -15.99
C VAL A 97 -1.48 10.93 -16.81
N ALA A 98 -1.65 10.38 -18.01
CA ALA A 98 -2.82 10.67 -18.84
C ALA A 98 -4.13 10.25 -18.15
N ALA A 99 -4.14 9.12 -17.47
CA ALA A 99 -5.30 8.64 -16.73
C ALA A 99 -5.70 9.56 -15.56
N GLN A 100 -4.78 10.36 -15.01
CA GLN A 100 -5.14 11.33 -13.96
C GLN A 100 -6.10 12.41 -14.45
N PHE A 101 -6.07 12.76 -15.73
CA PHE A 101 -7.04 13.72 -16.31
C PHE A 101 -8.45 13.13 -16.45
N ALA A 102 -8.57 11.80 -16.53
CA ALA A 102 -9.84 11.08 -16.54
C ALA A 102 -10.29 10.63 -15.13
N TYR A 103 -9.48 10.90 -14.10
CA TYR A 103 -9.75 10.47 -12.75
C TYR A 103 -10.87 11.29 -12.12
N SER A 104 -11.98 10.66 -11.79
CA SER A 104 -13.13 11.28 -11.12
C SER A 104 -13.20 10.88 -9.64
N LYS A 105 -14.04 11.58 -8.87
CA LYS A 105 -14.30 11.24 -7.46
C LYS A 105 -14.78 9.79 -7.28
N GLU A 106 -15.51 9.26 -8.26
CA GLU A 106 -16.00 7.88 -8.24
C GLU A 106 -14.87 6.85 -8.40
N CYS A 107 -13.72 7.27 -8.92
CA CYS A 107 -12.55 6.39 -9.00
C CYS A 107 -11.89 6.14 -7.64
N TYR A 108 -12.24 6.86 -6.57
CA TYR A 108 -11.75 6.56 -5.23
C TYR A 108 -12.44 5.34 -4.65
N ILE A 109 -11.65 4.35 -4.20
CA ILE A 109 -12.17 3.09 -3.66
C ILE A 109 -13.08 3.29 -2.44
N TYR A 110 -12.78 4.28 -1.61
CA TYR A 110 -13.58 4.62 -0.42
C TYR A 110 -14.90 5.32 -0.76
N ILE A 111 -15.12 5.74 -2.00
CA ILE A 111 -16.35 6.40 -2.44
C ILE A 111 -17.27 5.41 -3.14
N SER A 112 -16.77 4.68 -4.13
CA SER A 112 -17.60 3.76 -4.92
C SER A 112 -17.42 2.28 -4.56
N GLY A 113 -16.47 1.95 -3.67
CA GLY A 113 -16.20 0.57 -3.28
C GLY A 113 -15.68 -0.31 -4.43
N MET A 114 -15.73 -1.61 -4.21
CA MET A 114 -15.39 -2.65 -5.21
C MET A 114 -16.57 -3.61 -5.46
N ASP A 115 -17.74 -3.36 -4.85
CA ASP A 115 -18.90 -4.24 -4.94
C ASP A 115 -19.55 -4.15 -6.31
N LEU A 116 -19.49 -5.27 -7.05
CA LEU A 116 -20.18 -5.39 -8.34
C LEU A 116 -21.64 -5.81 -8.19
N LEU A 117 -21.93 -6.66 -7.21
CA LEU A 117 -23.27 -7.24 -7.05
C LEU A 117 -24.22 -6.30 -6.30
N GLY A 118 -23.68 -5.43 -5.44
CA GLY A 118 -24.46 -4.44 -4.71
C GLY A 118 -24.57 -3.09 -5.43
N ALA A 119 -23.87 -2.91 -6.55
CA ALA A 119 -23.92 -1.67 -7.30
C ALA A 119 -25.25 -1.47 -8.04
N SER A 120 -25.74 -0.23 -8.04
CA SER A 120 -26.95 0.14 -8.81
C SER A 120 -26.75 -0.01 -10.33
N ASP A 121 -25.51 0.15 -10.81
CA ASP A 121 -25.09 -0.08 -12.21
C ASP A 121 -23.82 -0.94 -12.21
N PRO A 122 -23.95 -2.28 -12.35
CA PRO A 122 -22.82 -3.20 -12.31
C PRO A 122 -21.83 -3.01 -13.47
N LEU A 123 -22.31 -2.58 -14.66
CA LEU A 123 -21.42 -2.36 -15.82
C LEU A 123 -20.53 -1.14 -15.59
N ARG A 124 -21.10 -0.04 -15.10
CA ARG A 124 -20.34 1.16 -14.72
C ARG A 124 -19.33 0.84 -13.63
N GLN A 125 -19.75 0.10 -12.61
CA GLN A 125 -18.86 -0.32 -11.51
C GLN A 125 -17.72 -1.19 -12.02
N LEU A 126 -17.97 -2.13 -12.91
CA LEU A 126 -16.93 -2.93 -13.57
C LEU A 126 -15.94 -2.04 -14.33
N GLY A 127 -16.45 -1.04 -15.08
CA GLY A 127 -15.62 -0.07 -15.78
C GLY A 127 -14.69 0.70 -14.84
N ILE A 128 -15.20 1.15 -13.68
CA ILE A 128 -14.42 1.82 -12.63
C ILE A 128 -13.36 0.87 -12.06
N CYS A 129 -13.70 -0.37 -11.76
CA CYS A 129 -12.75 -1.37 -11.24
C CYS A 129 -11.63 -1.66 -12.24
N LEU A 130 -11.97 -1.85 -13.52
CA LEU A 130 -10.98 -2.07 -14.58
C LEU A 130 -10.08 -0.85 -14.77
N PHE A 131 -10.66 0.35 -14.79
CA PHE A 131 -9.90 1.59 -14.89
C PHE A 131 -8.88 1.71 -13.74
N ARG A 132 -9.30 1.51 -12.49
CA ARG A 132 -8.41 1.50 -11.32
C ARG A 132 -7.29 0.48 -11.47
N PHE A 133 -7.64 -0.73 -11.90
CA PHE A 133 -6.66 -1.79 -12.09
C PHE A 133 -5.62 -1.42 -13.15
N VAL A 134 -6.04 -0.94 -14.31
CA VAL A 134 -5.14 -0.52 -15.40
C VAL A 134 -4.25 0.65 -14.96
N VAL A 135 -4.84 1.66 -14.33
CA VAL A 135 -4.09 2.84 -13.84
C VAL A 135 -3.09 2.43 -12.75
N GLY A 136 -3.50 1.59 -11.80
CA GLY A 136 -2.62 1.08 -10.77
C GLY A 136 -1.46 0.25 -11.34
N MET A 137 -1.73 -0.65 -12.30
CA MET A 137 -0.69 -1.42 -12.99
C MET A 137 0.28 -0.52 -13.76
N ALA A 138 -0.25 0.45 -14.50
CA ALA A 138 0.57 1.41 -15.23
C ALA A 138 1.46 2.22 -14.27
N GLY A 139 0.90 2.67 -13.14
CA GLY A 139 1.65 3.35 -12.09
C GLY A 139 2.77 2.49 -11.50
N CYS A 140 2.47 1.23 -11.16
CA CYS A 140 3.47 0.30 -10.63
C CYS A 140 4.59 0.04 -11.63
N ILE A 141 4.26 -0.30 -12.89
CA ILE A 141 5.25 -0.61 -13.93
C ILE A 141 6.08 0.64 -14.26
N GLY A 142 5.43 1.79 -14.42
CA GLY A 142 6.09 3.06 -14.70
C GLY A 142 7.04 3.46 -13.57
N PHE A 143 6.57 3.45 -12.33
CA PHE A 143 7.39 3.80 -11.16
C PHE A 143 8.58 2.86 -10.98
N MET A 144 8.35 1.54 -11.01
CA MET A 144 9.40 0.53 -10.84
C MET A 144 10.46 0.64 -11.96
N GLY A 145 10.03 0.80 -13.21
CA GLY A 145 10.95 0.92 -14.34
C GLY A 145 11.75 2.22 -14.31
N ILE A 146 11.14 3.34 -13.96
CA ILE A 146 11.86 4.62 -13.78
C ILE A 146 12.84 4.52 -12.62
N LEU A 147 12.41 3.92 -11.50
CA LEU A 147 13.27 3.73 -10.35
C LEU A 147 14.48 2.84 -10.69
N GLU A 148 14.30 1.74 -11.43
CA GLU A 148 15.38 0.88 -11.93
C GLU A 148 16.37 1.69 -12.80
N MET A 149 15.84 2.53 -13.71
CA MET A 149 16.68 3.39 -14.57
C MET A 149 17.49 4.42 -13.77
N LEU A 150 16.89 5.01 -12.73
CA LEU A 150 17.57 5.98 -11.87
C LEU A 150 18.64 5.30 -11.00
N LEU A 151 18.26 4.20 -10.34
CA LEU A 151 19.14 3.47 -9.43
C LEU A 151 20.32 2.81 -10.15
N SER A 152 20.17 2.44 -11.42
CA SER A 152 21.27 1.89 -12.21
C SER A 152 22.45 2.87 -12.37
N LYS A 153 22.20 4.18 -12.20
CA LYS A 153 23.20 5.24 -12.28
C LYS A 153 23.79 5.63 -10.92
N VAL A 154 23.21 5.18 -9.83
CA VAL A 154 23.63 5.54 -8.46
C VAL A 154 24.56 4.47 -7.90
N LYS A 155 25.79 4.88 -7.55
CA LYS A 155 26.82 3.96 -7.01
C LYS A 155 26.53 3.50 -5.57
N HIS A 156 25.83 4.31 -4.77
CA HIS A 156 25.55 4.04 -3.35
C HIS A 156 24.05 3.87 -3.12
N THR A 157 23.58 2.62 -3.25
CA THR A 157 22.16 2.27 -3.04
C THR A 157 21.89 1.66 -1.66
N ASP A 158 22.90 1.58 -0.79
CA ASP A 158 22.79 0.82 0.46
C ASP A 158 21.79 1.45 1.43
N THR A 159 21.74 2.78 1.51
CA THR A 159 20.72 3.50 2.31
C THR A 159 19.30 3.20 1.79
N LEU A 160 19.09 3.15 0.47
CA LEU A 160 17.79 2.83 -0.11
C LEU A 160 17.38 1.38 0.15
N LYS A 161 18.35 0.45 0.10
CA LYS A 161 18.13 -0.96 0.47
C LYS A 161 17.75 -1.09 1.95
N GLU A 162 18.43 -0.34 2.83
CA GLU A 162 18.14 -0.30 4.26
C GLU A 162 16.72 0.25 4.53
N ILE A 163 16.34 1.35 3.88
CA ILE A 163 14.98 1.90 3.95
C ILE A 163 13.96 0.87 3.46
N GLY A 164 14.20 0.25 2.30
CA GLY A 164 13.32 -0.78 1.74
C GLY A 164 13.16 -1.99 2.68
N ALA A 165 14.25 -2.47 3.27
CA ALA A 165 14.21 -3.57 4.23
C ALA A 165 13.47 -3.21 5.53
N SER A 166 13.40 -1.93 5.87
CA SER A 166 12.73 -1.41 7.07
C SER A 166 11.27 -0.96 6.81
N THR A 167 10.79 -1.03 5.56
CA THR A 167 9.46 -0.48 5.18
C THR A 167 8.32 -1.11 5.99
N GLY A 168 8.34 -2.42 6.22
CA GLY A 168 7.32 -3.09 7.04
C GLY A 168 7.30 -2.58 8.49
N ALA A 169 8.48 -2.41 9.09
CA ALA A 169 8.61 -1.85 10.43
C ALA A 169 8.17 -0.39 10.49
N LEU A 170 8.55 0.40 9.47
CA LEU A 170 8.09 1.78 9.32
C LEU A 170 6.56 1.84 9.29
N TYR A 171 5.91 1.01 8.48
CA TYR A 171 4.46 0.96 8.40
C TYR A 171 3.81 0.63 9.76
N ILE A 172 4.36 -0.35 10.49
CA ILE A 172 3.84 -0.75 11.81
C ILE A 172 3.94 0.40 12.82
N VAL A 173 5.05 1.11 12.84
CA VAL A 173 5.29 2.18 13.83
C VAL A 173 4.61 3.49 13.44
N THR A 174 4.58 3.83 12.15
CA THR A 174 4.00 5.10 11.69
C THR A 174 2.48 5.10 11.70
N THR A 175 1.82 3.96 11.49
CA THR A 175 0.36 3.87 11.47
C THR A 175 -0.29 4.41 12.76
N PRO A 176 0.11 4.02 13.98
CA PRO A 176 -0.43 4.63 15.20
C PRO A 176 -0.11 6.11 15.34
N VAL A 177 1.12 6.51 14.94
CA VAL A 177 1.56 7.91 15.03
C VAL A 177 0.68 8.79 14.15
N PHE A 178 0.35 8.37 12.93
CA PHE A 178 -0.56 9.12 12.06
C PHE A 178 -1.99 9.13 12.59
N LEU A 179 -2.49 8.03 13.11
CA LEU A 179 -3.83 7.94 13.70
C LEU A 179 -4.04 8.94 14.86
N TYR A 180 -3.09 9.00 15.76
CA TYR A 180 -3.15 9.95 16.89
C TYR A 180 -2.69 11.35 16.48
N GLY A 181 -1.80 11.43 15.49
CA GLY A 181 -1.31 12.69 14.91
C GLY A 181 -2.39 13.45 14.16
N ASP A 182 -3.33 12.78 13.50
CA ASP A 182 -4.40 13.43 12.74
C ASP A 182 -5.22 14.37 13.62
N HIS A 183 -5.53 14.01 14.85
CA HIS A 183 -6.23 14.89 15.79
C HIS A 183 -5.42 16.16 16.16
N ILE A 184 -4.09 16.04 16.20
CA ILE A 184 -3.20 17.17 16.46
C ILE A 184 -3.07 18.02 15.18
N LEU A 185 -2.88 17.36 14.04
CA LEU A 185 -2.74 17.98 12.73
C LEU A 185 -4.02 18.71 12.29
N GLU A 186 -5.21 18.18 12.60
CA GLU A 186 -6.48 18.82 12.33
C GLU A 186 -6.62 20.14 13.11
N LYS A 187 -6.22 20.16 14.39
CA LYS A 187 -6.22 21.38 15.20
C LYS A 187 -5.19 22.40 14.71
N VAL A 188 -4.00 21.97 14.32
CA VAL A 188 -2.93 22.86 13.83
C VAL A 188 -3.19 23.24 12.38
N GLY A 189 -3.64 22.32 11.55
CA GLY A 189 -3.94 22.52 10.13
C GLY A 189 -5.07 23.49 9.89
N GLY A 190 -6.08 23.52 10.77
CA GLY A 190 -7.18 24.49 10.71
C GLY A 190 -6.72 25.94 10.82
N VAL A 191 -5.57 26.19 11.45
CA VAL A 191 -4.97 27.54 11.54
C VAL A 191 -4.26 27.93 10.24
N PHE A 192 -3.76 26.97 9.47
CA PHE A 192 -2.93 27.20 8.27
C PHE A 192 -3.63 26.79 6.96
N ALA A 193 -4.84 26.20 7.05
CA ALA A 193 -5.57 25.75 5.89
C ALA A 193 -6.17 26.95 5.13
N GLY A 194 -5.75 27.13 3.91
CA GLY A 194 -6.43 27.98 2.93
C GLY A 194 -5.68 29.18 2.42
N GLU A 195 -4.64 29.69 3.07
CA GLU A 195 -3.92 30.87 2.59
C GLU A 195 -2.53 30.52 2.03
N PHE A 196 -2.31 30.85 0.76
CA PHE A 196 -0.98 30.87 0.17
C PHE A 196 -0.25 32.15 0.62
N PRO A 197 1.01 32.11 1.13
CA PRO A 197 1.98 30.98 1.10
C PRO A 197 1.98 30.10 2.35
N LEU A 198 1.17 30.34 3.37
CA LEU A 198 1.19 29.62 4.64
C LEU A 198 0.94 28.10 4.46
N SER A 199 0.00 27.74 3.58
CA SER A 199 -0.29 26.35 3.25
C SER A 199 0.91 25.61 2.64
N LEU A 200 1.73 26.31 1.85
CA LEU A 200 2.95 25.76 1.28
C LEU A 200 4.00 25.47 2.37
N PHE A 201 4.24 26.43 3.27
CA PHE A 201 5.17 26.25 4.40
C PHE A 201 4.73 25.15 5.34
N TYR A 202 3.42 25.04 5.59
CA TYR A 202 2.86 23.94 6.37
C TYR A 202 3.11 22.58 5.73
N ASN A 203 2.83 22.42 4.44
CA ASN A 203 3.04 21.18 3.72
C ASN A 203 4.52 20.80 3.62
N VAL A 204 5.42 21.77 3.41
CA VAL A 204 6.87 21.53 3.43
C VAL A 204 7.33 21.14 4.84
N GLY A 205 6.82 21.80 5.87
CA GLY A 205 7.09 21.46 7.27
C GLY A 205 6.64 20.05 7.62
N LEU A 206 5.45 19.63 7.18
CA LEU A 206 4.96 18.26 7.35
C LEU A 206 5.83 17.23 6.61
N LEU A 207 6.25 17.55 5.38
CA LEU A 207 7.16 16.69 4.63
C LEU A 207 8.48 16.49 5.38
N LEU A 208 9.09 17.57 5.85
CA LEU A 208 10.35 17.50 6.62
C LEU A 208 10.17 16.75 7.94
N ALA A 209 9.08 16.99 8.67
CA ALA A 209 8.77 16.26 9.89
C ALA A 209 8.57 14.76 9.63
N SER A 210 7.90 14.40 8.54
CA SER A 210 7.71 13.01 8.12
C SER A 210 9.04 12.34 7.77
N LEU A 211 9.94 13.03 7.06
CA LEU A 211 11.27 12.52 6.74
C LEU A 211 12.12 12.33 8.01
N MET A 212 12.07 13.28 8.96
CA MET A 212 12.72 13.14 10.26
C MET A 212 12.18 11.95 11.05
N LEU A 213 10.85 11.78 11.08
CA LEU A 213 10.21 10.65 11.75
C LEU A 213 10.67 9.32 11.14
N ILE A 214 10.70 9.21 9.80
CA ILE A 214 11.21 8.04 9.10
C ILE A 214 12.64 7.72 9.53
N PHE A 215 13.51 8.72 9.56
CA PHE A 215 14.90 8.54 9.99
C PHE A 215 15.01 8.05 11.44
N VAL A 216 14.26 8.66 12.36
CA VAL A 216 14.22 8.25 13.78
C VAL A 216 13.71 6.81 13.91
N VAL A 217 12.64 6.45 13.20
CA VAL A 217 12.08 5.09 13.23
C VAL A 217 13.08 4.07 12.70
N ILE A 218 13.78 4.35 11.59
CA ILE A 218 14.82 3.46 11.07
C ILE A 218 15.92 3.24 12.13
N ARG A 219 16.37 4.30 12.79
CA ARG A 219 17.38 4.20 13.86
C ARG A 219 16.89 3.37 15.04
N LEU A 220 15.64 3.58 15.44
CA LEU A 220 15.01 2.85 16.53
C LEU A 220 14.82 1.38 16.19
N VAL A 221 14.35 1.07 14.99
CA VAL A 221 14.24 -0.31 14.49
C VAL A 221 15.60 -0.99 14.45
N ASN A 222 16.62 -0.33 13.92
CA ASN A 222 17.99 -0.86 13.88
C ASN A 222 18.56 -1.09 15.29
N PHE A 223 18.24 -0.21 16.25
CA PHE A 223 18.62 -0.38 17.65
C PHE A 223 17.91 -1.60 18.28
N VAL A 224 16.61 -1.70 18.08
CA VAL A 224 15.79 -2.79 18.62
C VAL A 224 16.17 -4.13 17.97
N CYS A 225 16.47 -4.15 16.67
CA CYS A 225 16.90 -5.35 15.93
C CYS A 225 18.31 -5.82 16.27
N ARG A 226 19.11 -5.07 17.07
CA ARG A 226 20.36 -5.58 17.63
C ARG A 226 20.14 -6.78 18.55
N SER A 227 18.96 -6.89 19.18
CA SER A 227 18.57 -8.07 19.91
C SER A 227 18.16 -9.19 18.94
N LYS A 228 18.90 -10.30 18.91
CA LYS A 228 18.62 -11.48 18.04
C LYS A 228 17.21 -12.03 18.27
N TRP A 229 16.68 -11.95 19.47
CA TRP A 229 15.32 -12.40 19.81
C TRP A 229 14.25 -11.52 19.13
N VAL A 230 14.40 -10.22 19.23
CA VAL A 230 13.48 -9.27 18.63
C VAL A 230 13.56 -9.35 17.09
N ALA A 231 14.76 -9.44 16.54
CA ALA A 231 14.96 -9.61 15.11
C ALA A 231 14.27 -10.86 14.56
N ARG A 232 14.34 -11.98 15.29
CA ARG A 232 13.64 -13.23 14.90
C ARG A 232 12.12 -13.10 15.00
N LEU A 233 11.62 -12.48 16.06
CA LEU A 233 10.19 -12.41 16.37
C LEU A 233 9.45 -11.47 15.41
N PHE A 234 10.05 -10.34 15.05
CA PHE A 234 9.40 -9.32 14.22
C PHE A 234 9.82 -9.31 12.76
N PHE A 235 11.01 -9.82 12.42
CA PHE A 235 11.57 -9.71 11.07
C PHE A 235 12.03 -11.04 10.48
N GLY A 236 11.92 -12.15 11.20
CA GLY A 236 12.30 -13.48 10.73
C GLY A 236 13.81 -13.65 10.44
N LYS A 237 14.68 -12.77 11.01
CA LYS A 237 16.12 -12.75 10.77
C LYS A 237 16.90 -13.46 11.86
#